data_ce6dd85bacb7f0b29c9fed93e49d0a92
#
_entry.id   ce6dd85bacb7f0b29c9fed93e49d0a92
#
_cell.length_a   1.000
_cell.length_b   1.000
_cell.length_c   1.000
_cell.angle_alpha   90.00
_cell.angle_beta   90.00
_cell.angle_gamma   90.00
#
_symmetry.space_group_name_H-M   'P 1'
#
loop_
_entity.id
_entity.type
_entity.pdbx_description
1 polymer ?
#
loop_
_entity_poly.entity_id
_entity_poly.type
_entity_poly.pdbx_seq_one_letter_code
_entity_poly.pdbx_strand_id
1 'polypeptide(L)'
;MTTTAPAAACADIGALKASLEALTKVKPAEDGVAALKTAIDNVKSDLEPAAASASALLQPSVQQVKTAFADLQTAVSGLSTDNVRQKAPAIRTAMTQVRTATANLSSALTTSCPG
;
A
#
# COMPACT_ATOMS: atom_id res chain seq x y z
N MET A 1 -18.19 21.04 14.52
CA MET A 1 -17.13 21.12 13.52
C MET A 1 -16.76 19.73 13.04
N THR A 2 -16.97 19.46 11.80
CA THR A 2 -16.67 18.14 11.26
C THR A 2 -15.17 17.98 11.06
N THR A 3 -14.62 16.89 11.58
CA THR A 3 -13.21 16.55 11.43
C THR A 3 -12.97 15.83 10.09
N THR A 4 -13.62 16.33 9.04
CA THR A 4 -13.47 15.74 7.71
C THR A 4 -12.10 16.12 7.15
N ALA A 5 -11.40 15.13 6.58
CA ALA A 5 -10.11 15.39 5.97
C ALA A 5 -10.26 16.33 4.77
N PRO A 6 -9.25 17.17 4.47
CA PRO A 6 -9.28 17.99 3.27
C PRO A 6 -9.47 17.15 2.02
N ALA A 7 -10.11 17.71 1.01
CA ALA A 7 -10.36 17.02 -0.25
C ALA A 7 -9.06 16.47 -0.89
N ALA A 8 -7.97 17.23 -0.78
CA ALA A 8 -6.68 16.79 -1.30
C ALA A 8 -6.17 15.53 -0.60
N ALA A 9 -6.34 15.47 0.74
CA ALA A 9 -5.94 14.30 1.50
C ALA A 9 -6.79 13.08 1.10
N CYS A 10 -8.09 13.27 0.94
CA CYS A 10 -8.98 12.19 0.53
C CYS A 10 -8.61 11.66 -0.86
N ALA A 11 -8.28 12.55 -1.80
CA ALA A 11 -7.88 12.17 -3.15
C ALA A 11 -6.54 11.41 -3.12
N ASP A 12 -5.55 11.93 -2.38
CA ASP A 12 -4.22 11.32 -2.31
C ASP A 12 -4.28 9.93 -1.66
N ILE A 13 -5.06 9.80 -0.59
CA ILE A 13 -5.20 8.53 0.11
C ILE A 13 -6.04 7.56 -0.70
N GLY A 14 -7.03 8.04 -1.42
CA GLY A 14 -7.79 7.23 -2.35
C GLY A 14 -6.92 6.65 -3.45
N ALA A 15 -6.00 7.45 -4.00
CA ALA A 15 -5.04 6.99 -5.00
C ALA A 15 -4.10 5.94 -4.41
N LEU A 16 -3.62 6.16 -3.19
CA LEU A 16 -2.78 5.18 -2.48
C LEU A 16 -3.53 3.88 -2.26
N LYS A 17 -4.78 3.96 -1.83
CA LYS A 17 -5.61 2.77 -1.63
C LYS A 17 -5.73 1.98 -2.93
N ALA A 18 -6.00 2.65 -4.04
CA ALA A 18 -6.11 2.00 -5.35
C ALA A 18 -4.82 1.30 -5.75
N SER A 19 -3.68 1.95 -5.52
CA SER A 19 -2.36 1.35 -5.81
C SER A 19 -2.10 0.14 -4.93
N LEU A 20 -2.47 0.21 -3.65
CA LEU A 20 -2.32 -0.91 -2.73
C LEU A 20 -3.20 -2.09 -3.12
N GLU A 21 -4.42 -1.84 -3.54
CA GLU A 21 -5.31 -2.89 -4.01
C GLU A 21 -4.75 -3.58 -5.26
N ALA A 22 -4.23 -2.80 -6.19
CA ALA A 22 -3.60 -3.34 -7.38
C ALA A 22 -2.38 -4.19 -7.01
N LEU A 23 -1.57 -3.70 -6.06
CA LEU A 23 -0.39 -4.43 -5.60
C LEU A 23 -0.79 -5.79 -4.99
N THR A 24 -1.83 -5.82 -4.17
CA THR A 24 -2.23 -7.07 -3.52
C THR A 24 -2.82 -8.09 -4.49
N LYS A 25 -3.17 -7.68 -5.69
CA LYS A 25 -3.67 -8.58 -6.73
C LYS A 25 -2.57 -9.15 -7.60
N VAL A 26 -1.36 -8.62 -7.52
CA VAL A 26 -0.24 -9.13 -8.29
C VAL A 26 0.22 -10.45 -7.72
N LYS A 27 0.40 -11.44 -8.61
CA LYS A 27 0.92 -12.75 -8.25
C LYS A 27 2.28 -12.91 -8.94
N PRO A 28 3.39 -12.75 -8.19
CA PRO A 28 4.71 -12.73 -8.83
C PRO A 28 5.02 -13.96 -9.66
N ALA A 29 4.53 -15.12 -9.25
CA ALA A 29 4.77 -16.37 -9.98
C ALA A 29 3.99 -16.44 -11.30
N GLU A 30 2.85 -15.75 -11.39
CA GLU A 30 1.98 -15.78 -12.58
C GLU A 30 2.15 -14.53 -13.43
N ASP A 31 2.18 -13.36 -12.78
CA ASP A 31 2.22 -12.06 -13.48
C ASP A 31 3.64 -11.59 -13.76
N GLY A 32 4.62 -12.19 -13.08
CA GLY A 32 6.02 -11.88 -13.27
C GLY A 32 6.55 -10.89 -12.24
N VAL A 33 7.88 -10.92 -12.10
CA VAL A 33 8.59 -10.03 -11.16
C VAL A 33 8.47 -8.57 -11.57
N ALA A 34 8.48 -8.30 -12.88
CA ALA A 34 8.36 -6.93 -13.39
C ALA A 34 7.02 -6.30 -13.01
N ALA A 35 5.93 -7.07 -13.07
CA ALA A 35 4.60 -6.59 -12.67
C ALA A 35 4.58 -6.21 -11.19
N LEU A 36 5.20 -7.03 -10.34
CA LEU A 36 5.30 -6.75 -8.92
C LEU A 36 6.10 -5.48 -8.66
N LYS A 37 7.24 -5.33 -9.32
CA LYS A 37 8.08 -4.14 -9.16
C LYS A 37 7.37 -2.88 -9.60
N THR A 38 6.63 -2.94 -10.72
CA THR A 38 5.84 -1.82 -11.20
C THR A 38 4.77 -1.43 -10.18
N ALA A 39 4.05 -2.40 -9.63
CA ALA A 39 3.02 -2.15 -8.63
C ALA A 39 3.63 -1.52 -7.36
N ILE A 40 4.79 -1.98 -6.95
CA ILE A 40 5.51 -1.40 -5.81
C ILE A 40 5.89 0.05 -6.08
N ASP A 41 6.39 0.36 -7.27
CA ASP A 41 6.74 1.73 -7.65
C ASP A 41 5.52 2.64 -7.66
N ASN A 42 4.38 2.14 -8.11
CA ASN A 42 3.13 2.91 -8.09
C ASN A 42 2.70 3.24 -6.67
N VAL A 43 2.78 2.28 -5.75
CA VAL A 43 2.47 2.51 -4.34
C VAL A 43 3.43 3.54 -3.75
N LYS A 44 4.72 3.41 -4.04
CA LYS A 44 5.73 4.34 -3.55
C LYS A 44 5.42 5.77 -4.01
N SER A 45 5.05 5.93 -5.28
CA SER A 45 4.71 7.25 -5.83
C SER A 45 3.48 7.86 -5.16
N ASP A 46 2.49 7.04 -4.85
CA ASP A 46 1.25 7.51 -4.24
C ASP A 46 1.37 7.69 -2.73
N LEU A 47 2.32 6.99 -2.10
CA LEU A 47 2.50 7.04 -0.65
C LEU A 47 3.02 8.40 -0.19
N GLU A 48 3.94 9.00 -0.93
CA GLU A 48 4.53 10.28 -0.55
C GLU A 48 3.49 11.40 -0.41
N PRO A 49 2.66 11.68 -1.44
CA PRO A 49 1.65 12.72 -1.29
C PRO A 49 0.60 12.36 -0.27
N ALA A 50 0.24 11.08 -0.13
CA ALA A 50 -0.72 10.65 0.86
C ALA A 50 -0.21 10.90 2.28
N ALA A 51 1.07 10.60 2.53
CA ALA A 51 1.67 10.84 3.84
C ALA A 51 1.76 12.34 4.15
N ALA A 52 2.05 13.15 3.14
CA ALA A 52 2.16 14.60 3.31
C ALA A 52 0.79 15.25 3.56
N SER A 53 -0.26 14.72 2.93
CA SER A 53 -1.62 15.27 3.01
C SER A 53 -2.44 14.71 4.16
N ALA A 54 -2.04 13.58 4.74
CA ALA A 54 -2.84 12.88 5.72
C ALA A 54 -3.11 13.75 6.96
N SER A 55 -4.38 13.81 7.34
CA SER A 55 -4.80 14.48 8.56
C SER A 55 -4.47 13.62 9.78
N ALA A 56 -4.63 14.20 10.98
CA ALA A 56 -4.38 13.47 12.23
C ALA A 56 -5.17 12.16 12.31
N LEU A 57 -6.39 12.14 11.73
CA LEU A 57 -7.23 10.94 11.74
C LEU A 57 -6.68 9.84 10.84
N LEU A 58 -6.02 10.21 9.76
CA LEU A 58 -5.52 9.27 8.77
C LEU A 58 -4.06 8.88 8.99
N GLN A 59 -3.31 9.66 9.77
CA GLN A 59 -1.89 9.40 10.02
C GLN A 59 -1.58 7.99 10.53
N PRO A 60 -2.30 7.47 11.55
CA PRO A 60 -1.99 6.12 12.03
C PRO A 60 -2.13 5.06 10.95
N SER A 61 -3.16 5.15 10.10
CA SER A 61 -3.37 4.20 9.01
C SER A 61 -2.29 4.33 7.94
N VAL A 62 -1.89 5.56 7.61
CA VAL A 62 -0.81 5.80 6.64
C VAL A 62 0.51 5.26 7.18
N GLN A 63 0.80 5.45 8.47
CA GLN A 63 2.02 4.92 9.08
C GLN A 63 2.02 3.39 9.05
N GLN A 64 0.88 2.76 9.28
CA GLN A 64 0.77 1.32 9.18
C GLN A 64 1.07 0.84 7.76
N VAL A 65 0.56 1.54 6.76
CA VAL A 65 0.84 1.24 5.35
C VAL A 65 2.34 1.41 5.07
N LYS A 66 2.96 2.48 5.56
CA LYS A 66 4.40 2.70 5.37
C LYS A 66 5.22 1.55 5.92
N THR A 67 4.89 1.09 7.13
CA THR A 67 5.60 -0.02 7.77
C THR A 67 5.42 -1.32 6.98
N ALA A 68 4.17 -1.64 6.63
CA ALA A 68 3.88 -2.85 5.85
C ALA A 68 4.54 -2.82 4.48
N PHE A 69 4.55 -1.64 3.85
CA PHE A 69 5.18 -1.47 2.54
C PHE A 69 6.70 -1.62 2.63
N ALA A 70 7.33 -1.08 3.68
CA ALA A 70 8.76 -1.23 3.90
C ALA A 70 9.13 -2.70 4.07
N ASP A 71 8.33 -3.46 4.80
CA ASP A 71 8.54 -4.90 4.96
C ASP A 71 8.43 -5.63 3.62
N LEU A 72 7.47 -5.22 2.79
CA LEU A 72 7.33 -5.81 1.46
C LEU A 72 8.53 -5.46 0.58
N GLN A 73 9.00 -4.23 0.61
CA GLN A 73 10.19 -3.84 -0.14
C GLN A 73 11.41 -4.68 0.27
N THR A 74 11.56 -4.94 1.56
CA THR A 74 12.62 -5.81 2.06
C THR A 74 12.46 -7.23 1.52
N ALA A 75 11.24 -7.75 1.54
CA ALA A 75 10.95 -9.11 1.06
C ALA A 75 11.24 -9.26 -0.44
N VAL A 76 11.02 -8.21 -1.24
CA VAL A 76 11.26 -8.26 -2.68
C VAL A 76 12.64 -7.77 -3.08
N SER A 77 13.45 -7.33 -2.12
CA SER A 77 14.82 -6.88 -2.40
C SER A 77 15.62 -8.01 -3.03
N GLY A 78 16.24 -7.72 -4.18
CA GLY A 78 16.99 -8.72 -4.91
C GLY A 78 16.14 -9.77 -5.60
N LEU A 79 14.82 -9.56 -5.69
CA LEU A 79 13.93 -10.50 -6.34
C LEU A 79 14.21 -10.60 -7.83
N SER A 80 14.29 -11.84 -8.33
CA SER A 80 14.49 -12.13 -9.74
C SER A 80 13.64 -13.34 -10.13
N THR A 81 13.55 -13.60 -11.42
CA THR A 81 12.85 -14.77 -11.93
C THR A 81 13.43 -16.07 -11.34
N ASP A 82 14.73 -16.08 -11.06
CA ASP A 82 15.43 -17.27 -10.55
C ASP A 82 15.08 -17.58 -9.10
N ASN A 83 14.81 -16.57 -8.27
CA ASN A 83 14.58 -16.77 -6.83
C ASN A 83 13.17 -16.47 -6.36
N VAL A 84 12.24 -16.18 -7.27
CA VAL A 84 10.87 -15.79 -6.92
C VAL A 84 10.18 -16.88 -6.10
N ARG A 85 10.42 -18.14 -6.39
CA ARG A 85 9.80 -19.24 -5.65
C ARG A 85 10.32 -19.35 -4.22
N GLN A 86 11.62 -19.12 -4.05
CA GLN A 86 12.25 -19.17 -2.72
C GLN A 86 11.77 -18.02 -1.86
N LYS A 87 11.51 -16.86 -2.45
CA LYS A 87 11.06 -15.67 -1.74
C LYS A 87 9.54 -15.59 -1.59
N ALA A 88 8.80 -16.45 -2.26
CA ALA A 88 7.34 -16.43 -2.25
C ALA A 88 6.72 -16.44 -0.85
N PRO A 89 7.17 -17.28 0.11
CA PRO A 89 6.59 -17.25 1.46
C PRO A 89 6.77 -15.92 2.17
N ALA A 90 7.95 -15.31 2.07
CA ALA A 90 8.21 -13.99 2.68
C ALA A 90 7.36 -12.91 2.02
N ILE A 91 7.23 -12.97 0.70
CA ILE A 91 6.40 -12.02 -0.05
C ILE A 91 4.94 -12.16 0.35
N ARG A 92 4.43 -13.39 0.49
CA ARG A 92 3.04 -13.62 0.92
C ARG A 92 2.78 -13.05 2.30
N THR A 93 3.70 -13.26 3.24
CA THR A 93 3.56 -12.71 4.58
C THR A 93 3.50 -11.19 4.54
N ALA A 94 4.42 -10.57 3.79
CA ALA A 94 4.45 -9.12 3.64
C ALA A 94 3.20 -8.60 2.94
N MET A 95 2.71 -9.31 1.93
CA MET A 95 1.47 -8.94 1.22
C MET A 95 0.25 -9.02 2.14
N THR A 96 0.22 -9.99 3.04
CA THR A 96 -0.86 -10.10 4.02
C THR A 96 -0.86 -8.89 4.94
N GLN A 97 0.30 -8.43 5.37
CA GLN A 97 0.42 -7.21 6.17
C GLN A 97 -0.05 -5.99 5.39
N VAL A 98 0.30 -5.90 4.11
CA VAL A 98 -0.16 -4.81 3.24
C VAL A 98 -1.68 -4.83 3.10
N ARG A 99 -2.28 -6.02 2.93
CA ARG A 99 -3.74 -6.14 2.86
C ARG A 99 -4.42 -5.66 4.12
N THR A 100 -3.88 -6.04 5.28
CA THR A 100 -4.42 -5.62 6.56
C THR A 100 -4.32 -4.10 6.70
N ALA A 101 -3.16 -3.53 6.36
CA ALA A 101 -2.97 -2.09 6.41
C ALA A 101 -3.91 -1.36 5.42
N THR A 102 -4.12 -1.95 4.24
CA THR A 102 -5.04 -1.39 3.24
C THR A 102 -6.47 -1.40 3.75
N ALA A 103 -6.89 -2.48 4.39
CA ALA A 103 -8.24 -2.57 4.97
C ALA A 103 -8.45 -1.52 6.05
N ASN A 104 -7.46 -1.32 6.90
CA ASN A 104 -7.51 -0.31 7.95
C ASN A 104 -7.54 1.11 7.35
N LEU A 105 -6.75 1.34 6.31
CA LEU A 105 -6.75 2.61 5.59
C LEU A 105 -8.10 2.87 4.95
N SER A 106 -8.69 1.85 4.33
CA SER A 106 -10.01 1.96 3.71
C SER A 106 -11.08 2.35 4.73
N SER A 107 -11.05 1.72 5.92
CA SER A 107 -11.97 2.05 7.00
C SER A 107 -11.79 3.48 7.48
N ALA A 108 -10.54 3.91 7.67
CA ALA A 108 -10.22 5.27 8.09
C ALA A 108 -10.67 6.28 7.02
N LEU A 109 -10.45 5.95 5.76
CA LEU A 109 -10.85 6.81 4.64
C LEU A 109 -12.37 6.97 4.59
N THR A 110 -13.11 5.89 4.75
CA THR A 110 -14.56 5.92 4.77
C THR A 110 -15.09 6.80 5.91
N THR A 111 -14.45 6.72 7.07
CA THR A 111 -14.83 7.53 8.24
C THR A 111 -14.49 9.00 8.05
N SER A 112 -13.29 9.28 7.49
CA SER A 112 -12.78 10.65 7.38
C SER A 112 -13.20 11.37 6.10
N CYS A 113 -13.56 10.61 5.07
CA CYS A 113 -13.89 11.15 3.74
C CYS A 113 -15.25 10.60 3.31
N PRO A 114 -16.35 11.10 3.90
CA PRO A 114 -17.70 10.65 3.53
C PRO A 114 -18.02 11.11 2.09
N GLY A 115 -18.63 10.24 1.35
CA GLY A 115 -19.04 10.57 -0.02
C GLY A 115 -18.85 9.48 -1.00
#